data_075a6b6a16116f1aa438f6b0f4debe86
#
_entry.id   075a6b6a16116f1aa438f6b0f4debe86
#
_cell.length_a   1.000
_cell.length_b   1.000
_cell.length_c   1.000
_cell.angle_alpha   90.00
_cell.angle_beta   90.00
_cell.angle_gamma   90.00
#
_symmetry.space_group_name_H-M   'P 1'
#
loop_
_entity.id
_entity.type
_entity.pdbx_description
1 polymer ?
#
loop_
_entity_poly.entity_id
_entity_poly.type
_entity_poly.pdbx_seq_one_letter_code
_entity_poly.pdbx_strand_id
1 'polypeptide(L)'
;YLVEKTSKDGRIDNALLEKYQYEGHGFAWFETYRISLRETLNWYKSLKDLNKSSKLESGILIFAFSEYLTQMRNGIMMSQTEVVRPSILGISQESFSFYESPDVANLIKIGSSDSVKDEIVSSLENGIFPNLGLNDETLEMIQDQFKKFTDEEIIPEANEWHLKDDLIPD
;
A
#
# COMPACT_ATOMS: atom_id res chain seq x y z
N TYR A 1 19.80 13.44 -6.51
CA TYR A 1 19.29 14.58 -5.74
C TYR A 1 19.40 14.33 -4.22
N LEU A 2 18.65 13.36 -3.64
CA LEU A 2 18.67 13.13 -2.18
C LEU A 2 20.04 12.61 -1.71
N VAL A 3 20.64 11.67 -2.42
CA VAL A 3 21.99 11.16 -2.14
C VAL A 3 23.02 12.28 -2.14
N GLU A 4 22.96 13.21 -3.10
CA GLU A 4 23.85 14.37 -3.16
C GLU A 4 23.70 15.29 -1.96
N LYS A 5 22.47 15.47 -1.46
CA LYS A 5 22.19 16.30 -0.27
C LYS A 5 22.61 15.67 1.06
N THR A 6 22.55 14.35 1.14
CA THR A 6 22.74 13.61 2.40
C THR A 6 24.09 12.90 2.50
N SER A 7 24.95 13.04 1.48
CA SER A 7 26.26 12.38 1.44
C SER A 7 27.40 13.38 1.49
N LYS A 8 28.50 12.95 2.14
CA LYS A 8 29.79 13.61 2.15
C LYS A 8 30.86 12.55 1.87
N ASP A 9 31.80 12.86 0.98
CA ASP A 9 32.88 11.95 0.58
C ASP A 9 32.39 10.56 0.14
N GLY A 10 31.25 10.52 -0.59
CA GLY A 10 30.64 9.30 -1.11
C GLY A 10 29.94 8.39 -0.08
N ARG A 11 29.75 8.87 1.15
CA ARG A 11 29.05 8.15 2.22
C ARG A 11 27.93 9.00 2.81
N ILE A 12 26.90 8.35 3.32
CA ILE A 12 25.81 9.04 4.03
C ILE A 12 26.41 9.73 5.27
N ASP A 13 26.10 11.01 5.41
CA ASP A 13 26.47 11.84 6.57
C ASP A 13 25.24 12.01 7.46
N ASN A 14 25.34 11.60 8.73
CA ASN A 14 24.21 11.62 9.66
C ASN A 14 23.70 13.05 9.95
N ALA A 15 24.58 14.06 10.00
CA ALA A 15 24.17 15.43 10.23
C ALA A 15 23.41 16.02 9.02
N LEU A 16 23.83 15.63 7.80
CA LEU A 16 23.09 15.99 6.60
C LEU A 16 21.76 15.21 6.49
N LEU A 17 21.75 13.95 6.88
CA LEU A 17 20.51 13.17 6.91
C LEU A 17 19.49 13.75 7.89
N GLU A 18 19.94 14.16 9.08
CA GLU A 18 19.11 14.87 10.06
C GLU A 18 18.59 16.21 9.51
N LYS A 19 19.46 16.98 8.86
CA LYS A 19 19.07 18.25 8.24
C LYS A 19 18.01 18.11 7.16
N TYR A 20 18.04 17.03 6.38
CA TYR A 20 17.14 16.74 5.27
C TYR A 20 16.17 15.58 5.60
N GLN A 21 15.83 15.40 6.89
CA GLN A 21 14.97 14.31 7.34
C GLN A 21 13.57 14.32 6.70
N TYR A 22 13.03 15.48 6.40
CA TYR A 22 11.74 15.61 5.75
C TYR A 22 11.75 15.01 4.34
N GLU A 23 12.77 15.35 3.54
CA GLU A 23 12.97 14.77 2.22
C GLU A 23 13.29 13.28 2.30
N GLY A 24 14.07 12.86 3.30
CA GLY A 24 14.38 11.45 3.55
C GLY A 24 13.12 10.62 3.88
N HIS A 25 12.29 11.13 4.77
CA HIS A 25 11.00 10.53 5.13
C HIS A 25 10.05 10.50 3.92
N GLY A 26 9.97 11.61 3.19
CA GLY A 26 9.17 11.68 1.96
C GLY A 26 9.60 10.67 0.90
N PHE A 27 10.91 10.48 0.70
CA PHE A 27 11.45 9.46 -0.19
C PHE A 27 11.05 8.05 0.25
N ALA A 28 11.12 7.74 1.55
CA ALA A 28 10.71 6.45 2.08
C ALA A 28 9.22 6.16 1.79
N TRP A 29 8.35 7.16 1.90
CA TRP A 29 6.95 7.05 1.53
C TRP A 29 6.73 6.79 0.04
N PHE A 30 7.42 7.54 -0.82
CA PHE A 30 7.35 7.31 -2.28
C PHE A 30 7.81 5.91 -2.66
N GLU A 31 8.92 5.46 -2.07
CA GLU A 31 9.45 4.12 -2.34
C GLU A 31 8.52 3.02 -1.79
N THR A 32 7.92 3.24 -0.64
CA THR A 32 6.90 2.33 -0.09
C THR A 32 5.71 2.19 -1.04
N TYR A 33 5.19 3.30 -1.57
CA TYR A 33 4.10 3.27 -2.54
C TYR A 33 4.50 2.53 -3.83
N ARG A 34 5.69 2.83 -4.36
CA ARG A 34 6.21 2.16 -5.55
C ARG A 34 6.34 0.65 -5.35
N ILE A 35 6.90 0.23 -4.21
CA ILE A 35 7.03 -1.19 -3.88
C ILE A 35 5.65 -1.82 -3.70
N SER A 36 4.76 -1.20 -2.95
CA SER A 36 3.40 -1.70 -2.73
C SER A 36 2.64 -1.93 -4.03
N LEU A 37 2.71 -0.98 -4.97
CA LEU A 37 2.10 -1.14 -6.28
C LEU A 37 2.71 -2.30 -7.09
N ARG A 38 4.04 -2.43 -7.04
CA ARG A 38 4.73 -3.54 -7.70
C ARG A 38 4.31 -4.89 -7.12
N GLU A 39 4.28 -5.01 -5.79
CA GLU A 39 3.90 -6.27 -5.13
C GLU A 39 2.42 -6.59 -5.30
N THR A 40 1.53 -5.58 -5.30
CA THR A 40 0.11 -5.77 -5.63
C THR A 40 -0.07 -6.28 -7.07
N LEU A 41 0.72 -5.76 -8.01
CA LEU A 41 0.69 -6.25 -9.39
C LEU A 41 1.23 -7.69 -9.50
N ASN A 42 2.32 -8.01 -8.79
CA ASN A 42 2.90 -9.35 -8.76
C ASN A 42 1.92 -10.36 -8.16
N TRP A 43 1.28 -10.00 -7.04
CA TRP A 43 0.22 -10.79 -6.42
C TRP A 43 -0.92 -11.09 -7.42
N TYR A 44 -1.44 -10.07 -8.07
CA TYR A 44 -2.54 -10.26 -9.03
C TYR A 44 -2.13 -11.12 -10.23
N LYS A 45 -0.92 -10.94 -10.77
CA LYS A 45 -0.38 -11.78 -11.84
C LYS A 45 -0.28 -13.23 -11.40
N SER A 46 0.26 -13.49 -10.21
CA SER A 46 0.34 -14.85 -9.65
C SER A 46 -1.03 -15.50 -9.52
N LEU A 47 -2.03 -14.78 -9.04
CA LEU A 47 -3.40 -15.29 -8.98
C LEU A 47 -3.99 -15.59 -10.37
N LYS A 48 -3.68 -14.78 -11.36
CA LYS A 48 -4.10 -15.04 -12.75
C LYS A 48 -3.47 -16.31 -13.30
N ASP A 49 -2.17 -16.49 -13.07
CA ASP A 49 -1.45 -17.69 -13.53
C ASP A 49 -1.98 -18.97 -12.88
N LEU A 50 -2.44 -18.86 -11.63
CA LEU A 50 -3.08 -19.95 -10.88
C LEU A 50 -4.57 -20.13 -11.18
N ASN A 51 -5.17 -19.30 -12.02
CA ASN A 51 -6.63 -19.23 -12.23
C ASN A 51 -7.45 -19.01 -10.94
N LYS A 52 -6.88 -18.29 -9.97
CA LYS A 52 -7.48 -17.96 -8.67
C LYS A 52 -7.93 -16.50 -8.55
N SER A 53 -7.79 -15.68 -9.60
CA SER A 53 -8.23 -14.29 -9.60
C SER A 53 -9.72 -14.16 -9.87
N SER A 54 -10.38 -13.25 -9.16
CA SER A 54 -11.78 -12.89 -9.34
C SER A 54 -11.95 -11.39 -9.66
N LYS A 55 -13.20 -10.92 -9.69
CA LYS A 55 -13.51 -9.49 -9.80
C LYS A 55 -13.02 -8.71 -8.58
N LEU A 56 -13.06 -9.31 -7.39
CA LEU A 56 -12.62 -8.67 -6.15
C LEU A 56 -11.12 -8.33 -6.23
N GLU A 57 -10.27 -9.29 -6.59
CA GLU A 57 -8.83 -9.02 -6.71
C GLU A 57 -8.51 -8.02 -7.82
N SER A 58 -9.24 -8.08 -8.93
CA SER A 58 -9.13 -7.09 -10.00
C SER A 58 -9.53 -5.69 -9.53
N GLY A 59 -10.63 -5.60 -8.77
CA GLY A 59 -11.10 -4.35 -8.16
C GLY A 59 -10.07 -3.76 -7.19
N ILE A 60 -9.53 -4.58 -6.30
CA ILE A 60 -8.48 -4.18 -5.34
C ILE A 60 -7.24 -3.65 -6.07
N LEU A 61 -6.77 -4.36 -7.11
CA LEU A 61 -5.63 -3.92 -7.91
C LEU A 61 -5.87 -2.53 -8.52
N ILE A 62 -7.00 -2.37 -9.23
CA ILE A 62 -7.31 -1.13 -9.95
C ILE A 62 -7.52 0.02 -8.97
N PHE A 63 -8.19 -0.22 -7.85
CA PHE A 63 -8.39 0.77 -6.78
C PHE A 63 -7.05 1.21 -6.16
N ALA A 64 -6.19 0.26 -5.77
CA ALA A 64 -4.89 0.57 -5.20
C ALA A 64 -4.00 1.39 -6.17
N PHE A 65 -3.97 1.01 -7.45
CA PHE A 65 -3.24 1.77 -8.46
C PHE A 65 -3.81 3.18 -8.65
N SER A 66 -5.13 3.32 -8.70
CA SER A 66 -5.79 4.63 -8.84
C SER A 66 -5.42 5.56 -7.68
N GLU A 67 -5.56 5.10 -6.45
CA GLU A 67 -5.31 5.89 -5.25
C GLU A 67 -3.81 6.25 -5.10
N TYR A 68 -2.93 5.26 -5.19
CA TYR A 68 -1.51 5.49 -4.97
C TYR A 68 -0.88 6.34 -6.07
N LEU A 69 -1.22 6.10 -7.33
CA LEU A 69 -0.75 6.94 -8.44
C LEU A 69 -1.23 8.38 -8.27
N THR A 70 -2.48 8.59 -7.91
CA THR A 70 -3.03 9.93 -7.67
C THR A 70 -2.29 10.65 -6.55
N GLN A 71 -2.03 9.98 -5.43
CA GLN A 71 -1.28 10.54 -4.31
C GLN A 71 0.19 10.80 -4.69
N MET A 72 0.85 9.88 -5.37
CA MET A 72 2.23 10.09 -5.83
C MET A 72 2.36 11.31 -6.75
N ARG A 73 1.38 11.55 -7.62
CA ARG A 73 1.38 12.73 -8.50
C ARG A 73 1.14 14.03 -7.74
N ASN A 74 0.19 14.05 -6.82
CA ASN A 74 -0.31 15.27 -6.19
C ASN A 74 0.34 15.57 -4.84
N GLY A 75 0.88 14.56 -4.18
CA GLY A 75 1.51 14.59 -2.87
C GLY A 75 0.98 13.50 -1.96
N ILE A 76 1.90 12.85 -1.26
CA ILE A 76 1.61 11.79 -0.29
C ILE A 76 1.49 12.45 1.08
N MET A 77 0.38 12.21 1.76
CA MET A 77 0.16 12.65 3.13
C MET A 77 0.94 11.72 4.07
N MET A 78 2.00 12.24 4.70
CA MET A 78 2.84 11.50 5.65
C MET A 78 2.28 11.60 7.08
N SER A 79 1.61 12.70 7.39
CA SER A 79 0.92 12.94 8.65
C SER A 79 -0.21 13.96 8.44
N GLN A 80 -0.91 14.36 9.49
CA GLN A 80 -1.97 15.38 9.41
C GLN A 80 -1.50 16.74 8.89
N THR A 81 -0.21 17.03 9.04
CA THR A 81 0.37 18.34 8.70
C THR A 81 1.48 18.25 7.64
N GLU A 82 1.86 17.05 7.24
CA GLU A 82 3.00 16.83 6.35
C GLU A 82 2.56 16.16 5.05
N VAL A 83 2.82 16.83 3.94
CA VAL A 83 2.52 16.32 2.59
C VAL A 83 3.78 16.42 1.74
N VAL A 84 4.38 15.29 1.39
CA VAL A 84 5.52 15.28 0.47
C VAL A 84 5.04 15.33 -0.97
N ARG A 85 5.57 16.28 -1.73
CA ARG A 85 5.31 16.43 -3.17
C ARG A 85 6.52 15.98 -3.98
N PRO A 86 6.32 15.48 -5.20
CA PRO A 86 7.43 15.05 -6.07
C PRO A 86 8.55 16.08 -6.21
N SER A 87 8.20 17.36 -6.32
CA SER A 87 9.17 18.46 -6.46
C SER A 87 10.13 18.58 -5.27
N ILE A 88 9.71 18.22 -4.06
CA ILE A 88 10.55 18.22 -2.85
C ILE A 88 11.66 17.17 -2.98
N LEU A 89 11.37 16.08 -3.67
CA LEU A 89 12.32 14.98 -3.93
C LEU A 89 13.14 15.18 -5.20
N GLY A 90 13.03 16.33 -5.85
CA GLY A 90 13.71 16.61 -7.11
C GLY A 90 13.14 15.86 -8.32
N ILE A 91 11.94 15.30 -8.21
CA ILE A 91 11.25 14.62 -9.31
C ILE A 91 10.59 15.68 -10.18
N SER A 92 10.95 15.73 -11.46
CA SER A 92 10.40 16.70 -12.42
C SER A 92 8.99 16.33 -12.86
N GLN A 93 8.22 17.31 -13.32
CA GLN A 93 6.90 17.06 -13.90
C GLN A 93 6.96 16.14 -15.14
N GLU A 94 8.04 16.22 -15.91
CA GLU A 94 8.26 15.36 -17.08
C GLU A 94 8.30 13.88 -16.70
N SER A 95 8.81 13.55 -15.50
CA SER A 95 8.82 12.18 -14.96
C SER A 95 7.41 11.61 -14.77
N PHE A 96 6.40 12.47 -14.72
CA PHE A 96 4.99 12.10 -14.59
C PHE A 96 4.21 12.17 -15.93
N SER A 97 4.90 12.35 -17.05
CA SER A 97 4.23 12.43 -18.37
C SER A 97 3.40 11.18 -18.71
N PHE A 98 3.75 10.01 -18.15
CA PHE A 98 2.98 8.78 -18.33
C PHE A 98 1.54 8.86 -17.78
N TYR A 99 1.24 9.75 -16.83
CA TYR A 99 -0.12 9.99 -16.35
C TYR A 99 -1.05 10.57 -17.42
N GLU A 100 -0.48 11.21 -18.44
CA GLU A 100 -1.24 11.76 -19.56
C GLU A 100 -1.57 10.70 -20.61
N SER A 101 -1.02 9.48 -20.48
CA SER A 101 -1.39 8.40 -21.38
C SER A 101 -2.86 8.00 -21.17
N PRO A 102 -3.62 7.72 -22.24
CA PRO A 102 -5.03 7.34 -22.16
C PRO A 102 -5.26 6.14 -21.23
N ASP A 103 -4.35 5.19 -21.22
CA ASP A 103 -4.47 3.96 -20.41
C ASP A 103 -4.37 4.27 -18.91
N VAL A 104 -3.40 5.08 -18.48
CA VAL A 104 -3.24 5.47 -17.08
C VAL A 104 -4.39 6.36 -16.63
N ALA A 105 -4.78 7.33 -17.44
CA ALA A 105 -5.92 8.20 -17.15
C ALA A 105 -7.22 7.41 -16.98
N ASN A 106 -7.45 6.42 -17.85
CA ASN A 106 -8.61 5.54 -17.77
C ASN A 106 -8.56 4.62 -16.54
N LEU A 107 -7.39 4.05 -16.23
CA LEU A 107 -7.19 3.23 -15.02
C LEU A 107 -7.53 4.04 -13.77
N ILE A 108 -7.01 5.27 -13.64
CA ILE A 108 -7.30 6.14 -12.50
C ILE A 108 -8.80 6.46 -12.43
N LYS A 109 -9.43 6.78 -13.55
CA LYS A 109 -10.86 7.06 -13.62
C LYS A 109 -11.73 5.87 -13.19
N ILE A 110 -11.40 4.67 -13.67
CA ILE A 110 -12.15 3.45 -13.32
C ILE A 110 -11.92 3.11 -11.84
N GLY A 111 -10.67 3.10 -11.37
CA GLY A 111 -10.34 2.70 -10.02
C GLY A 111 -10.90 3.63 -8.94
N SER A 112 -11.06 4.91 -9.23
CA SER A 112 -11.70 5.88 -8.33
C SER A 112 -13.24 5.88 -8.37
N SER A 113 -13.84 5.10 -9.27
CA SER A 113 -15.31 5.06 -9.43
C SER A 113 -16.01 4.37 -8.25
N ASP A 114 -17.24 4.80 -7.98
CA ASP A 114 -18.08 4.16 -6.96
C ASP A 114 -18.36 2.70 -7.30
N SER A 115 -18.51 2.37 -8.58
CA SER A 115 -18.74 0.99 -9.02
C SER A 115 -17.66 0.01 -8.58
N VAL A 116 -16.37 0.40 -8.58
CA VAL A 116 -15.28 -0.46 -8.12
C VAL A 116 -15.30 -0.57 -6.59
N LYS A 117 -15.57 0.53 -5.90
CA LYS A 117 -15.67 0.54 -4.43
C LYS A 117 -16.85 -0.31 -3.96
N ASP A 118 -18.01 -0.17 -4.58
CA ASP A 118 -19.23 -0.93 -4.26
C ASP A 118 -19.03 -2.44 -4.50
N GLU A 119 -18.33 -2.83 -5.56
CA GLU A 119 -18.00 -4.24 -5.83
C GLU A 119 -17.11 -4.82 -4.72
N ILE A 120 -16.10 -4.07 -4.27
CA ILE A 120 -15.20 -4.50 -3.17
C ILE A 120 -16.00 -4.62 -1.88
N VAL A 121 -16.76 -3.59 -1.52
CA VAL A 121 -17.57 -3.57 -0.28
C VAL A 121 -18.59 -4.69 -0.28
N SER A 122 -19.37 -4.85 -1.36
CA SER A 122 -20.37 -5.89 -1.47
C SER A 122 -19.78 -7.29 -1.38
N SER A 123 -18.57 -7.51 -1.92
CA SER A 123 -17.88 -8.80 -1.77
C SER A 123 -17.58 -9.09 -0.30
N LEU A 124 -17.02 -8.12 0.41
CA LEU A 124 -16.68 -8.27 1.84
C LEU A 124 -17.92 -8.45 2.73
N GLU A 125 -19.00 -7.71 2.47
CA GLU A 125 -20.28 -7.85 3.18
C GLU A 125 -20.91 -9.25 3.00
N ASN A 126 -20.68 -9.88 1.85
CA ASN A 126 -21.09 -11.25 1.58
C ASN A 126 -20.09 -12.32 2.08
N GLY A 127 -19.07 -11.93 2.86
CA GLY A 127 -18.08 -12.83 3.41
C GLY A 127 -17.08 -13.36 2.38
N ILE A 128 -16.98 -12.71 1.22
CA ILE A 128 -16.00 -13.05 0.18
C ILE A 128 -14.75 -12.22 0.42
N PHE A 129 -13.65 -12.88 0.74
CA PHE A 129 -12.35 -12.26 0.98
C PHE A 129 -11.40 -12.52 -0.19
N PRO A 130 -10.44 -11.62 -0.43
CA PRO A 130 -9.49 -11.81 -1.51
C PRO A 130 -8.56 -13.00 -1.24
N ASN A 131 -8.20 -13.71 -2.31
CA ASN A 131 -7.22 -14.77 -2.23
C ASN A 131 -5.83 -14.18 -1.99
N LEU A 132 -5.13 -14.62 -0.96
CA LEU A 132 -3.79 -14.12 -0.63
C LEU A 132 -2.71 -14.58 -1.60
N GLY A 133 -3.00 -15.58 -2.43
CA GLY A 133 -2.04 -16.11 -3.40
C GLY A 133 -0.95 -16.97 -2.77
N LEU A 134 -1.17 -17.45 -1.54
CA LEU A 134 -0.29 -18.44 -0.95
C LEU A 134 -0.33 -19.69 -1.82
N ASN A 135 0.82 -20.16 -2.24
CA ASN A 135 0.98 -21.36 -3.06
C ASN A 135 1.96 -22.32 -2.37
N ASP A 136 1.77 -22.47 -1.06
CA ASP A 136 2.60 -23.27 -0.16
C ASP A 136 1.71 -23.79 0.97
N GLU A 137 1.55 -25.11 1.04
CA GLU A 137 0.70 -25.77 2.04
C GLU A 137 1.12 -25.46 3.49
N THR A 138 2.41 -25.23 3.73
CA THR A 138 2.91 -24.86 5.06
C THR A 138 2.45 -23.47 5.44
N LEU A 139 2.52 -22.52 4.50
CA LEU A 139 2.05 -21.14 4.74
C LEU A 139 0.52 -21.10 4.91
N GLU A 140 -0.22 -21.88 4.14
CA GLU A 140 -1.69 -22.01 4.30
C GLU A 140 -2.04 -22.58 5.69
N MET A 141 -1.35 -23.65 6.14
CA MET A 141 -1.51 -24.19 7.49
C MET A 141 -1.18 -23.17 8.59
N ILE A 142 -0.10 -22.41 8.44
CA ILE A 142 0.27 -21.36 9.39
C ILE A 142 -0.82 -20.30 9.45
N GLN A 143 -1.30 -19.83 8.29
CA GLN A 143 -2.39 -18.85 8.21
C GLN A 143 -3.65 -19.35 8.95
N ASP A 144 -4.05 -20.58 8.69
CA ASP A 144 -5.23 -21.18 9.33
C ASP A 144 -5.08 -21.27 10.84
N GLN A 145 -3.89 -21.63 11.35
CA GLN A 145 -3.62 -21.68 12.79
C GLN A 145 -3.68 -20.29 13.42
N PHE A 146 -3.07 -19.28 12.80
CA PHE A 146 -3.16 -17.90 13.30
C PHE A 146 -4.58 -17.36 13.25
N LYS A 147 -5.31 -17.65 12.17
CA LYS A 147 -6.71 -17.26 12.07
C LYS A 147 -7.54 -17.87 13.19
N LYS A 148 -7.40 -19.18 13.40
CA LYS A 148 -8.09 -19.89 14.48
C LYS A 148 -7.79 -19.30 15.85
N PHE A 149 -6.50 -19.09 16.15
CA PHE A 149 -6.08 -18.45 17.41
C PHE A 149 -6.70 -17.04 17.56
N THR A 150 -6.67 -16.25 16.51
CA THR A 150 -7.25 -14.91 16.53
C THR A 150 -8.76 -14.95 16.77
N ASP A 151 -9.47 -15.82 16.06
CA ASP A 151 -10.94 -15.95 16.20
C ASP A 151 -11.37 -16.47 17.59
N GLU A 152 -10.60 -17.38 18.18
CA GLU A 152 -10.93 -18.04 19.45
C GLU A 152 -10.45 -17.26 20.68
N GLU A 153 -9.26 -16.63 20.62
CA GLU A 153 -8.59 -16.07 21.80
C GLU A 153 -8.52 -14.53 21.78
N ILE A 154 -8.42 -13.91 20.60
CA ILE A 154 -8.20 -12.45 20.51
C ILE A 154 -9.49 -11.68 20.27
N ILE A 155 -10.24 -12.03 19.23
CA ILE A 155 -11.44 -11.28 18.82
C ILE A 155 -12.48 -11.15 19.93
N PRO A 156 -12.78 -12.20 20.72
CA PRO A 156 -13.79 -12.10 21.79
C PRO A 156 -13.44 -11.05 22.86
N GLU A 157 -12.16 -10.88 23.17
CA GLU A 157 -11.67 -10.05 24.26
C GLU A 157 -11.13 -8.68 23.83
N ALA A 158 -10.74 -8.53 22.57
CA ALA A 158 -10.02 -7.33 22.06
C ALA A 158 -10.75 -6.03 22.34
N ASN A 159 -12.08 -6.01 22.19
CA ASN A 159 -12.89 -4.82 22.45
C ASN A 159 -12.94 -4.46 23.94
N GLU A 160 -12.97 -5.45 24.81
CA GLU A 160 -12.97 -5.24 26.26
C GLU A 160 -11.62 -4.70 26.73
N TRP A 161 -10.52 -5.28 26.27
CA TRP A 161 -9.16 -4.76 26.56
C TRP A 161 -9.00 -3.31 26.10
N HIS A 162 -9.47 -2.99 24.89
CA HIS A 162 -9.41 -1.63 24.37
C HIS A 162 -10.22 -0.64 25.23
N LEU A 163 -11.46 -1.00 25.64
CA LEU A 163 -12.31 -0.13 26.44
C LEU A 163 -11.80 0.09 27.87
N LYS A 164 -11.06 -0.87 28.42
CA LYS A 164 -10.46 -0.80 29.76
C LYS A 164 -9.05 -0.20 29.76
N ASP A 165 -8.47 0.04 28.59
CA ASP A 165 -7.05 0.42 28.43
C ASP A 165 -6.10 -0.63 29.06
N ASP A 166 -6.49 -1.92 28.96
CA ASP A 166 -5.74 -3.04 29.45
C ASP A 166 -4.59 -3.42 28.49
N LEU A 167 -3.54 -4.00 29.06
CA LEU A 167 -2.48 -4.62 28.26
C LEU A 167 -2.98 -5.94 27.65
N ILE A 168 -2.49 -6.25 26.45
CA ILE A 168 -2.69 -7.57 25.84
C ILE A 168 -2.03 -8.61 26.77
N PRO A 169 -2.71 -9.67 27.17
CA PRO A 169 -2.10 -10.74 27.96
C PRO A 169 -0.89 -11.38 27.28
N ASP A 170 0.08 -11.83 28.10
CA ASP A 170 1.31 -12.53 27.63
C ASP A 170 0.98 -13.90 27.02
#